data_529932cfed5124cd50320b7548de49f3
#
_entry.id   529932cfed5124cd50320b7548de49f3
#
_cell.length_a   1.000
_cell.length_b   1.000
_cell.length_c   1.000
_cell.angle_alpha   90.00
_cell.angle_beta   90.00
_cell.angle_gamma   90.00
#
_symmetry.space_group_name_H-M   'P 1'
#
loop_
_entity.id
_entity.type
_entity.pdbx_description
1 polymer ?
#
loop_
_entity_poly.entity_id
_entity_poly.type
_entity_poly.pdbx_seq_one_letter_code
_entity_poly.pdbx_strand_id
1 'polypeptide(L)'
;MSLDDRIAAGRAVYARNFGVSPVEAEELMTRRAGTPYAHEAFLAAGGPGWQGTALTDRDRTVAVIAALVSQHVTDQRLVTYLDGARRAGVSEDGLAELMVLLTAYLGQPAPSAAMHVIRTTAPPAP
;
A
#
# COMPACT_ATOMS: atom_id res chain seq x y z
N MET A 1 -8.30 5.52 -22.92
CA MET A 1 -9.01 4.99 -21.72
C MET A 1 -9.94 6.07 -21.21
N SER A 2 -11.22 5.77 -21.04
CA SER A 2 -12.19 6.72 -20.50
C SER A 2 -11.98 6.93 -19.00
N LEU A 3 -12.62 7.97 -18.42
CA LEU A 3 -12.59 8.19 -16.98
C LEU A 3 -13.20 7.00 -16.23
N ASP A 4 -14.30 6.45 -16.73
CA ASP A 4 -14.95 5.28 -16.12
C ASP A 4 -14.03 4.06 -16.15
N ASP A 5 -13.31 3.82 -17.23
CA ASP A 5 -12.33 2.74 -17.35
C ASP A 5 -11.20 2.95 -16.35
N ARG A 6 -10.75 4.18 -16.22
CA ARG A 6 -9.67 4.53 -15.29
C ARG A 6 -10.10 4.35 -13.82
N ILE A 7 -11.32 4.76 -13.48
CA ILE A 7 -11.88 4.54 -12.15
C ILE A 7 -12.00 3.03 -11.87
N ALA A 8 -12.49 2.25 -12.82
CA ALA A 8 -12.60 0.80 -12.66
C ALA A 8 -11.24 0.14 -12.46
N ALA A 9 -10.22 0.55 -13.22
CA ALA A 9 -8.86 0.06 -13.07
C ALA A 9 -8.29 0.41 -11.69
N GLY A 10 -8.50 1.61 -11.20
CA GLY A 10 -8.06 2.04 -9.87
C GLY A 10 -8.79 1.32 -8.75
N ARG A 11 -10.08 1.09 -8.90
CA ARG A 11 -10.86 0.28 -7.95
C ARG A 11 -10.28 -1.13 -7.85
N ALA A 12 -9.88 -1.73 -8.98
CA ALA A 12 -9.23 -3.03 -8.99
C ALA A 12 -7.89 -3.04 -8.25
N VAL A 13 -7.11 -1.96 -8.35
CA VAL A 13 -5.86 -1.81 -7.60
C VAL A 13 -6.13 -1.82 -6.09
N TYR A 14 -7.09 -1.01 -5.62
CA TYR A 14 -7.47 -0.98 -4.21
C TYR A 14 -8.02 -2.32 -3.74
N ALA A 15 -8.81 -3.01 -4.57
CA ALA A 15 -9.32 -4.34 -4.24
C ALA A 15 -8.17 -5.32 -3.98
N ARG A 16 -7.15 -5.34 -4.84
CA ARG A 16 -5.97 -6.18 -4.62
C ARG A 16 -5.22 -5.80 -3.36
N ASN A 17 -5.02 -4.51 -3.13
CA ASN A 17 -4.27 -4.04 -1.97
C ASN A 17 -5.00 -4.31 -0.65
N PHE A 18 -6.32 -4.20 -0.63
CA PHE A 18 -7.14 -4.54 0.54
C PHE A 18 -7.39 -6.05 0.69
N GLY A 19 -7.18 -6.83 -0.37
CA GLY A 19 -7.50 -8.25 -0.36
C GLY A 19 -9.00 -8.52 -0.38
N VAL A 20 -9.77 -7.69 -1.10
CA VAL A 20 -11.24 -7.76 -1.18
C VAL A 20 -11.71 -7.64 -2.62
N SER A 21 -13.01 -7.75 -2.86
CA SER A 21 -13.60 -7.52 -4.18
C SER A 21 -13.61 -6.04 -4.53
N PRO A 22 -13.72 -5.68 -5.83
CA PRO A 22 -13.87 -4.27 -6.23
C PRO A 22 -15.05 -3.55 -5.57
N VAL A 23 -16.18 -4.21 -5.40
CA VAL A 23 -17.35 -3.64 -4.72
C VAL A 23 -17.04 -3.35 -3.26
N GLU A 24 -16.41 -4.28 -2.57
CA GLU A 24 -15.99 -4.10 -1.16
C GLU A 24 -14.94 -2.99 -1.03
N ALA A 25 -14.02 -2.88 -1.98
CA ALA A 25 -13.01 -1.82 -1.99
C ALA A 25 -13.67 -0.44 -2.08
N GLU A 26 -14.68 -0.28 -2.95
CA GLU A 26 -15.43 0.96 -3.08
C GLU A 26 -16.19 1.30 -1.78
N GLU A 27 -16.83 0.31 -1.17
CA GLU A 27 -17.53 0.49 0.10
C GLU A 27 -16.58 0.93 1.21
N LEU A 28 -15.41 0.28 1.32
CA LEU A 28 -14.38 0.63 2.30
C LEU A 28 -13.88 2.06 2.12
N MET A 29 -13.51 2.43 0.90
CA MET A 29 -12.99 3.76 0.61
C MET A 29 -14.05 4.84 0.85
N THR A 30 -15.29 4.58 0.47
CA THR A 30 -16.40 5.51 0.69
C THR A 30 -16.66 5.73 2.17
N ARG A 31 -16.61 4.68 2.98
CA ARG A 31 -16.77 4.80 4.44
C ARG A 31 -15.61 5.56 5.08
N ARG A 32 -14.37 5.30 4.65
CA ARG A 32 -13.17 5.90 5.25
C ARG A 32 -12.96 7.35 4.87
N ALA A 33 -13.27 7.70 3.62
CA ALA A 33 -12.84 8.98 3.07
C ALA A 33 -13.94 9.75 2.33
N GLY A 34 -15.12 9.17 2.15
CA GLY A 34 -16.22 9.78 1.40
C GLY A 34 -16.12 9.54 -0.11
N THR A 35 -17.24 9.68 -0.80
CA THR A 35 -17.36 9.39 -2.24
C THR A 35 -16.45 10.24 -3.11
N PRO A 36 -16.37 11.58 -2.94
CA PRO A 36 -15.50 12.39 -3.80
C PRO A 36 -14.03 11.98 -3.71
N TYR A 37 -13.53 11.75 -2.51
CA TYR A 37 -12.15 11.34 -2.32
C TYR A 37 -11.90 9.94 -2.88
N ALA A 38 -12.83 9.01 -2.66
CA ALA A 38 -12.72 7.65 -3.19
C ALA A 38 -12.59 7.67 -4.72
N HIS A 39 -13.38 8.47 -5.42
CA HIS A 39 -13.30 8.61 -6.88
C HIS A 39 -11.93 9.15 -7.32
N GLU A 40 -11.41 10.17 -6.66
CA GLU A 40 -10.09 10.74 -6.98
C GLU A 40 -8.97 9.71 -6.73
N ALA A 41 -9.08 8.96 -5.64
CA ALA A 41 -8.13 7.89 -5.33
C ALA A 41 -8.16 6.79 -6.40
N PHE A 42 -9.33 6.40 -6.87
CA PHE A 42 -9.47 5.41 -7.95
C PHE A 42 -8.92 5.95 -9.27
N LEU A 43 -9.17 7.22 -9.59
CA LEU A 43 -8.59 7.85 -10.78
C LEU A 43 -7.06 7.83 -10.73
N ALA A 44 -6.47 8.17 -9.59
CA ALA A 44 -5.03 8.15 -9.40
C ALA A 44 -4.45 6.74 -9.57
N ALA A 45 -5.06 5.75 -8.92
CA ALA A 45 -4.61 4.36 -8.99
C ALA A 45 -4.86 3.72 -10.36
N GLY A 46 -5.81 4.23 -11.13
CA GLY A 46 -6.05 3.81 -12.51
C GLY A 46 -5.08 4.42 -13.52
N GLY A 47 -4.19 5.30 -13.08
CA GLY A 47 -3.20 5.94 -13.92
C GLY A 47 -1.95 5.10 -14.16
N PRO A 48 -0.97 5.64 -14.90
CA PRO A 48 0.19 4.86 -15.37
C PRO A 48 1.12 4.37 -14.26
N GLY A 49 1.08 4.97 -13.07
CA GLY A 49 1.89 4.48 -11.94
C GLY A 49 1.54 3.06 -11.53
N TRP A 50 0.25 2.72 -11.49
CA TRP A 50 -0.22 1.37 -11.16
C TRP A 50 -0.49 0.51 -12.38
N GLN A 51 -0.77 1.10 -13.54
CA GLN A 51 -1.15 0.37 -14.76
C GLN A 51 0.04 0.11 -15.70
N GLY A 52 1.19 0.71 -15.45
CA GLY A 52 2.39 0.50 -16.26
C GLY A 52 2.94 -0.92 -16.14
N THR A 53 3.81 -1.30 -17.07
CA THR A 53 4.37 -2.66 -17.15
C THR A 53 5.85 -2.74 -16.75
N ALA A 54 6.50 -1.61 -16.51
CA ALA A 54 7.93 -1.58 -16.19
C ALA A 54 8.23 -1.92 -14.72
N LEU A 55 7.30 -1.65 -13.81
CA LEU A 55 7.42 -2.03 -12.40
C LEU A 55 6.49 -3.20 -12.10
N THR A 56 6.91 -4.08 -11.19
CA THR A 56 6.03 -5.13 -10.66
C THR A 56 5.16 -4.58 -9.53
N ASP A 57 4.13 -5.33 -9.14
CA ASP A 57 3.31 -4.97 -7.96
C ASP A 57 4.16 -4.99 -6.68
N ARG A 58 5.14 -5.89 -6.60
CA ARG A 58 6.10 -5.92 -5.50
C ARG A 58 6.90 -4.61 -5.42
N ASP A 59 7.43 -4.14 -6.54
CA ASP A 59 8.16 -2.87 -6.61
C ASP A 59 7.30 -1.70 -6.14
N ARG A 60 6.05 -1.66 -6.63
CA ARG A 60 5.10 -0.60 -6.27
C ARG A 60 4.77 -0.61 -4.79
N THR A 61 4.51 -1.79 -4.22
CA THR A 61 4.15 -1.93 -2.82
C THR A 61 5.30 -1.47 -1.92
N VAL A 62 6.53 -1.88 -2.24
CA VAL A 62 7.73 -1.45 -1.50
C VAL A 62 7.89 0.08 -1.58
N ALA A 63 7.70 0.65 -2.76
CA ALA A 63 7.78 2.10 -2.94
C ALA A 63 6.73 2.86 -2.13
N VAL A 64 5.49 2.36 -2.10
CA VAL A 64 4.42 2.98 -1.30
C VAL A 64 4.71 2.88 0.19
N ILE A 65 5.21 1.74 0.66
CA ILE A 65 5.64 1.58 2.06
C ILE A 65 6.70 2.63 2.40
N ALA A 66 7.71 2.80 1.57
CA ALA A 66 8.75 3.80 1.80
C ALA A 66 8.18 5.22 1.87
N ALA A 67 7.24 5.55 0.98
CA ALA A 67 6.56 6.84 0.99
C ALA A 67 5.76 7.07 2.27
N LEU A 68 4.99 6.07 2.71
CA LEU A 68 4.21 6.14 3.95
C LEU A 68 5.10 6.31 5.18
N VAL A 69 6.17 5.53 5.27
CA VAL A 69 7.14 5.61 6.37
C VAL A 69 7.78 7.00 6.42
N SER A 70 8.15 7.55 5.26
CA SER A 70 8.75 8.89 5.18
C SER A 70 7.82 9.98 5.70
N GLN A 71 6.51 9.77 5.66
CA GLN A 71 5.49 10.70 6.13
C GLN A 71 4.95 10.36 7.52
N HIS A 72 5.60 9.44 8.23
CA HIS A 72 5.20 8.99 9.57
C HIS A 72 3.77 8.41 9.61
N VAL A 73 3.33 7.77 8.52
CA VAL A 73 2.02 7.11 8.45
C VAL A 73 2.18 5.68 8.98
N THR A 74 1.59 5.41 10.15
CA THR A 74 1.71 4.12 10.84
C THR A 74 0.37 3.48 11.18
N ASP A 75 -0.73 4.01 10.65
CA ASP A 75 -2.08 3.50 10.85
C ASP A 75 -2.43 2.38 9.85
N GLN A 76 -3.71 2.10 9.68
CA GLN A 76 -4.20 1.05 8.78
C GLN A 76 -3.69 1.21 7.34
N ARG A 77 -3.37 2.41 6.90
CA ARG A 77 -2.81 2.62 5.55
C ARG A 77 -1.46 1.90 5.39
N LEU A 78 -0.59 1.97 6.39
CA LEU A 78 0.66 1.21 6.37
C LEU A 78 0.41 -0.30 6.41
N VAL A 79 -0.48 -0.75 7.29
CA VAL A 79 -0.82 -2.18 7.43
C VAL A 79 -1.28 -2.75 6.08
N THR A 80 -2.14 -2.03 5.38
CA THR A 80 -2.65 -2.44 4.05
C THR A 80 -1.51 -2.75 3.08
N TYR A 81 -0.50 -1.87 3.01
CA TYR A 81 0.62 -2.07 2.07
C TYR A 81 1.66 -3.06 2.59
N LEU A 82 1.83 -3.20 3.90
CA LEU A 82 2.63 -4.29 4.47
C LEU A 82 2.02 -5.65 4.09
N ASP A 83 0.72 -5.80 4.22
CA ASP A 83 0.03 -7.03 3.83
C ASP A 83 0.13 -7.27 2.31
N GLY A 84 0.03 -6.21 1.52
CA GLY A 84 0.24 -6.27 0.07
C GLY A 84 1.65 -6.74 -0.30
N ALA A 85 2.67 -6.24 0.40
CA ALA A 85 4.05 -6.66 0.20
C ALA A 85 4.24 -8.14 0.55
N ARG A 86 3.66 -8.59 1.65
CA ARG A 86 3.68 -10.00 2.07
C ARG A 86 3.06 -10.89 1.02
N ARG A 87 1.91 -10.52 0.47
CA ARG A 87 1.26 -11.26 -0.63
C ARG A 87 2.11 -11.26 -1.90
N ALA A 88 2.86 -10.20 -2.14
CA ALA A 88 3.76 -10.10 -3.29
C ALA A 88 5.10 -10.82 -3.08
N GLY A 89 5.29 -11.48 -1.93
CA GLY A 89 6.46 -12.31 -1.66
C GLY A 89 7.59 -11.63 -0.89
N VAL A 90 7.36 -10.45 -0.33
CA VAL A 90 8.34 -9.80 0.56
C VAL A 90 8.25 -10.48 1.92
N SER A 91 9.36 -11.07 2.38
CA SER A 91 9.43 -11.73 3.67
C SER A 91 9.47 -10.72 4.83
N GLU A 92 9.24 -11.21 6.05
CA GLU A 92 9.41 -10.37 7.26
C GLU A 92 10.84 -9.86 7.38
N ASP A 93 11.81 -10.68 7.04
CA ASP A 93 13.22 -10.25 6.98
C ASP A 93 13.43 -9.15 5.93
N GLY A 94 12.77 -9.27 4.79
CA GLY A 94 12.81 -8.25 3.74
C GLY A 94 12.21 -6.92 4.20
N LEU A 95 11.09 -6.95 4.92
CA LEU A 95 10.49 -5.74 5.48
C LEU A 95 11.40 -5.09 6.52
N ALA A 96 12.03 -5.88 7.38
CA ALA A 96 13.00 -5.38 8.35
C ALA A 96 14.23 -4.76 7.66
N GLU A 97 14.75 -5.42 6.64
CA GLU A 97 15.88 -4.91 5.85
C GLU A 97 15.52 -3.59 5.16
N LEU A 98 14.29 -3.46 4.66
CA LEU A 98 13.81 -2.20 4.10
C LEU A 98 13.85 -1.08 5.14
N MET A 99 13.43 -1.35 6.38
CA MET A 99 13.48 -0.35 7.44
C MET A 99 14.91 0.03 7.81
N VAL A 100 15.82 -0.93 7.81
CA VAL A 100 17.26 -0.66 8.01
C VAL A 100 17.78 0.27 6.90
N LEU A 101 17.43 -0.03 5.64
CA LEU A 101 17.79 0.83 4.52
C LEU A 101 17.23 2.25 4.69
N LEU A 102 15.95 2.37 5.01
CA LEU A 102 15.30 3.68 5.15
C LEU A 102 15.86 4.49 6.31
N THR A 103 16.37 3.85 7.36
CA THR A 103 17.00 4.54 8.49
C THR A 103 18.17 5.41 8.02
N ALA A 104 18.92 4.98 7.02
CA ALA A 104 20.03 5.73 6.45
C ALA A 104 19.59 7.02 5.72
N TYR A 105 18.37 7.06 5.22
CA TYR A 105 17.85 8.16 4.42
C TYR A 105 16.85 9.04 5.15
N LEU A 106 16.12 8.49 6.12
CA LEU A 106 15.04 9.18 6.83
C LEU A 106 15.38 9.49 8.29
N GLY A 107 16.48 8.94 8.82
CA GLY A 107 16.72 8.93 10.25
C GLY A 107 15.94 7.81 10.94
N GLN A 108 16.19 7.62 12.23
CA GLN A 108 15.72 6.48 12.99
C GLN A 108 14.23 6.51 13.38
N PRO A 109 13.63 7.66 13.74
CA PRO A 109 12.28 7.65 14.33
C PRO A 109 11.19 7.05 13.45
N ALA A 110 11.13 7.39 12.17
CA ALA A 110 10.09 6.92 11.27
C ALA A 110 10.20 5.41 10.99
N PRO A 111 11.37 4.87 10.59
CA PRO A 111 11.51 3.42 10.44
C PRO A 111 11.31 2.64 11.74
N SER A 112 11.69 3.19 12.88
CA SER A 112 11.48 2.56 14.19
C SER A 112 9.99 2.40 14.49
N ALA A 113 9.19 3.44 14.26
CA ALA A 113 7.74 3.37 14.42
C ALA A 113 7.13 2.34 13.46
N ALA A 114 7.58 2.31 12.20
CA ALA A 114 7.13 1.33 11.23
C ALA A 114 7.51 -0.10 11.63
N MET A 115 8.70 -0.32 12.20
CA MET A 115 9.10 -1.64 12.70
C MET A 115 8.15 -2.17 13.76
N HIS A 116 7.64 -1.31 14.64
CA HIS A 116 6.64 -1.73 15.62
C HIS A 116 5.37 -2.25 14.91
N VAL A 117 4.90 -1.56 13.90
CA VAL A 117 3.74 -2.00 13.10
C VAL A 117 4.04 -3.33 12.39
N ILE A 118 5.21 -3.45 11.76
CA ILE A 118 5.63 -4.69 11.09
C ILE A 118 5.58 -5.86 12.07
N ARG A 119 6.17 -5.71 13.26
CA ARG A 119 6.26 -6.78 14.25
C ARG A 119 4.90 -7.14 14.82
N THR A 120 4.03 -6.18 15.08
CA THR A 120 2.71 -6.43 15.66
C THR A 120 1.69 -6.95 14.66
N THR A 121 1.93 -6.79 13.36
CA THR A 121 1.05 -7.29 12.30
C THR A 121 1.62 -8.50 11.57
N ALA A 122 2.82 -8.96 11.95
CA ALA A 122 3.42 -10.13 11.32
C ALA A 122 2.52 -11.36 11.51
N PRO A 123 2.35 -12.20 10.47
CA PRO A 123 1.60 -13.44 10.63
C PRO A 123 2.32 -14.36 11.61
N PRO A 124 1.58 -15.27 12.29
CA PRO A 124 2.21 -16.24 13.19
C PRO A 124 3.20 -17.11 12.42
N ALA A 125 4.28 -17.51 13.08
CA ALA A 125 5.25 -18.44 12.50
C ALA A 125 4.56 -19.77 12.13
N PRO A 126 4.95 -20.41 11.00
CA PRO A 126 4.39 -21.69 10.60
C PRO A 126 4.72 -22.84 11.57
#